data_a8fea5717369848faa3269136e318bbe
#
_entry.id   a8fea5717369848faa3269136e318bbe
#
_cell.length_a   1.000
_cell.length_b   1.000
_cell.length_c   1.000
_cell.angle_alpha   90.00
_cell.angle_beta   90.00
_cell.angle_gamma   90.00
#
_symmetry.space_group_name_H-M   'P 1'
#
loop_
_entity.id
_entity.type
_entity.pdbx_description
1 polymer ?
#
loop_
_entity_poly.entity_id
_entity_poly.type
_entity_poly.pdbx_seq_one_letter_code
_entity_poly.pdbx_strand_id
1 'polypeptide(L)' 'MESEKRKMSDNYCDNCKKKVPIWIRERTVTLKHSHDYVGYDELYAICQFCGKEVYDTKVNDMNVERRAYVLSKATDAN' A
#
# COMPACT_ATOMS: atom_id res chain seq x y z
N MET A 1 -10.89 -2.20 -18.84
CA MET A 1 -10.04 -1.66 -19.05
C MET A 1 -9.36 -0.46 -18.48
N GLU A 2 -9.01 0.46 -19.29
CA GLU A 2 -8.23 1.58 -18.83
C GLU A 2 -8.96 2.42 -17.85
N SER A 3 -10.25 2.36 -17.87
CA SER A 3 -10.99 3.21 -16.97
C SER A 3 -10.73 2.90 -15.52
N GLU A 4 -10.27 1.69 -15.25
CA GLU A 4 -10.01 1.38 -13.87
C GLU A 4 -8.88 2.18 -13.30
N LYS A 5 -7.91 2.47 -14.14
CA LYS A 5 -6.79 3.24 -13.64
C LYS A 5 -7.21 4.61 -13.24
N ARG A 6 -8.10 5.19 -14.00
CA ARG A 6 -8.55 6.51 -13.67
C ARG A 6 -9.34 6.53 -12.39
N LYS A 7 -10.10 5.46 -12.15
CA LYS A 7 -10.85 5.42 -10.90
C LYS A 7 -9.95 5.41 -9.71
N MET A 8 -8.78 4.80 -9.85
CA MET A 8 -7.89 4.74 -8.72
C MET A 8 -7.34 6.09 -8.33
N SER A 9 -7.45 7.08 -9.20
CA SER A 9 -6.92 8.37 -8.84
C SER A 9 -7.93 9.28 -8.19
N ASP A 10 -9.10 8.75 -7.84
CA ASP A 10 -10.13 9.57 -7.21
C ASP A 10 -10.20 9.35 -5.71
N ASN A 11 -9.08 9.39 -5.07
CA ASN A 11 -9.04 9.21 -3.63
C ASN A 11 -9.23 10.54 -2.93
N TYR A 12 -9.86 10.49 -1.77
CA TYR A 12 -10.09 11.69 -0.99
C TYR A 12 -8.87 12.02 -0.16
N CYS A 13 -8.43 13.25 -0.24
CA CYS A 13 -7.31 13.72 0.57
C CYS A 13 -7.84 14.61 1.69
N ASP A 14 -7.61 14.19 2.93
CA ASP A 14 -8.09 14.96 4.06
C ASP A 14 -7.43 16.33 4.13
N ASN A 15 -6.18 16.42 3.70
CA ASN A 15 -5.48 17.67 3.74
C ASN A 15 -6.02 18.65 2.69
N CYS A 16 -6.29 18.16 1.49
CA CYS A 16 -6.83 19.00 0.42
C CYS A 16 -8.34 19.14 0.50
N LYS A 17 -9.00 18.26 1.26
CA LYS A 17 -10.44 18.28 1.45
C LYS A 17 -11.20 18.05 0.16
N LYS A 18 -10.68 17.17 -0.68
CA LYS A 18 -11.33 16.85 -1.94
C LYS A 18 -10.74 15.57 -2.51
N LYS A 19 -11.36 15.06 -3.54
CA LYS A 19 -10.80 13.93 -4.26
C LYS A 19 -9.62 14.40 -5.08
N VAL A 20 -8.57 13.59 -5.08
CA VAL A 20 -7.32 13.99 -5.71
C VAL A 20 -6.75 12.81 -6.48
N PRO A 21 -5.95 13.08 -7.50
CA PRO A 21 -5.17 12.02 -8.11
C PRO A 21 -4.04 11.63 -7.17
N ILE A 22 -3.61 10.38 -7.28
CA ILE A 22 -2.60 9.85 -6.36
C ILE A 22 -1.45 9.25 -7.15
N TRP A 23 -0.31 9.16 -6.48
CA TRP A 23 0.81 8.38 -6.94
C TRP A 23 0.95 7.18 -6.04
N ILE A 24 1.27 6.02 -6.62
CA ILE A 24 1.51 4.81 -5.86
C ILE A 24 3.02 4.64 -5.76
N ARG A 25 3.51 4.46 -4.54
CA ARG A 25 4.93 4.28 -4.29
C ARG A 25 5.14 3.05 -3.44
N GLU A 26 6.38 2.64 -3.33
CA GLU A 26 6.74 1.47 -2.53
C GLU A 26 7.77 1.86 -1.50
N ARG A 27 7.71 1.17 -0.37
CA ARG A 27 8.74 1.29 0.65
C ARG A 27 8.90 -0.08 1.29
N THR A 28 10.10 -0.35 1.78
CA THR A 28 10.37 -1.62 2.43
C THR A 28 10.02 -1.50 3.90
N VAL A 29 9.22 -2.44 4.40
CA VAL A 29 8.89 -2.48 5.83
C VAL A 29 9.29 -3.84 6.37
N THR A 30 9.53 -3.87 7.67
CA THR A 30 9.97 -5.07 8.35
C THR A 30 8.93 -5.47 9.38
N LEU A 31 8.58 -6.74 9.38
CA LEU A 31 7.63 -7.29 10.34
C LEU A 31 8.36 -8.26 11.24
N LYS A 32 7.98 -8.26 12.50
CA LYS A 32 8.52 -9.25 13.43
C LYS A 32 7.68 -10.52 13.33
N HIS A 33 8.36 -11.66 13.21
CA HIS A 33 7.68 -12.94 13.10
C HIS A 33 8.42 -13.93 14.00
N SER A 34 7.83 -14.30 15.11
CA SER A 34 8.48 -15.12 16.13
C SER A 34 9.76 -14.44 16.59
N HIS A 35 10.92 -15.05 16.35
CA HIS A 35 12.17 -14.47 16.75
C HIS A 35 12.89 -13.76 15.62
N ASP A 36 12.29 -13.77 14.45
CA ASP A 36 12.92 -13.22 13.27
C ASP A 36 12.16 -12.05 12.72
N TYR A 37 12.73 -11.43 11.71
CA TYR A 37 12.08 -10.34 11.00
C TYR A 37 11.97 -10.72 9.54
N VAL A 38 10.86 -10.33 8.93
CA VAL A 38 10.68 -10.51 7.49
C VAL A 38 10.35 -9.17 6.88
N GLY A 39 10.86 -8.94 5.69
CA GLY A 39 10.62 -7.68 5.02
C GLY A 39 9.76 -7.86 3.80
N TYR A 40 9.01 -6.84 3.46
CA TYR A 40 8.27 -6.85 2.20
C TYR A 40 8.13 -5.41 1.74
N ASP A 41 7.82 -5.28 0.45
CA ASP A 41 7.64 -3.96 -0.14
C ASP A 41 6.18 -3.58 -0.02
N GLU A 42 5.92 -2.55 0.78
CA GLU A 42 4.58 -2.07 1.02
C GLU A 42 4.27 -0.93 0.07
N LEU A 43 3.08 -0.98 -0.49
CA LEU A 43 2.61 0.10 -1.34
C LEU A 43 1.94 1.17 -0.51
N TYR A 44 2.06 2.40 -0.95
CA TYR A 44 1.32 3.49 -0.33
C TYR A 44 0.98 4.53 -1.39
N ALA A 45 -0.09 5.26 -1.14
CA ALA A 45 -0.60 6.25 -2.07
C ALA A 45 -0.39 7.64 -1.49
N ILE A 46 0.04 8.57 -2.33
CA ILE A 46 0.20 9.94 -1.89
C ILE A 46 -0.56 10.87 -2.81
N CYS A 47 -1.06 11.94 -2.23
CA CYS A 47 -1.78 12.98 -2.97
C CYS A 47 -0.82 13.70 -3.89
N GLN A 48 -1.20 13.85 -5.16
CA GLN A 48 -0.32 14.52 -6.11
C GLN A 48 -0.24 16.01 -5.87
N PHE A 49 -1.18 16.57 -5.09
CA PHE A 49 -1.18 18.01 -4.85
C PHE A 49 -0.40 18.40 -3.61
N CYS A 50 -0.56 17.67 -2.52
CA CYS A 50 0.08 18.07 -1.27
C CYS A 50 1.13 17.08 -0.79
N GLY A 51 1.20 15.90 -1.39
CA GLY A 51 2.22 14.93 -1.03
C GLY A 51 1.93 14.10 0.21
N LYS A 52 0.79 14.30 0.84
CA LYS A 52 0.47 13.52 2.02
C LYS A 52 -0.06 12.16 1.64
N GLU A 53 0.15 11.20 2.52
CA GLU A 53 -0.33 9.85 2.27
C GLU A 53 -1.84 9.81 2.40
N VAL A 54 -2.49 9.11 1.47
CA VAL A 54 -3.94 8.96 1.51
C VAL A 54 -4.27 7.48 1.49
N TYR A 55 -5.44 7.14 2.03
CA TYR A 55 -5.89 5.76 2.07
C TYR A 55 -6.44 5.35 0.71
N ASP A 56 -6.10 4.16 0.27
CA ASP A 56 -6.63 3.59 -0.96
C ASP A 56 -6.94 2.13 -0.72
N THR A 57 -8.18 1.75 -0.98
CA THR A 57 -8.63 0.39 -0.71
C THR A 57 -7.83 -0.65 -1.49
N LYS A 58 -7.57 -0.39 -2.77
CA LYS A 58 -6.84 -1.36 -3.56
C LYS A 58 -5.42 -1.52 -3.09
N VAL A 59 -4.79 -0.42 -2.72
CA VAL A 59 -3.44 -0.47 -2.18
C VAL A 59 -3.44 -1.27 -0.89
N ASN A 60 -4.42 -1.03 -0.04
CA ASN A 60 -4.51 -1.77 1.21
C ASN A 60 -4.68 -3.26 0.97
N ASP A 61 -5.54 -3.62 0.00
CA ASP A 61 -5.76 -5.03 -0.30
C ASP A 61 -4.48 -5.69 -0.79
N MET A 62 -3.73 -5.00 -1.64
CA MET A 62 -2.48 -5.54 -2.13
C MET A 62 -1.48 -5.73 -1.02
N ASN A 63 -1.45 -4.80 -0.07
CA ASN A 63 -0.53 -4.92 1.06
C ASN A 63 -0.89 -6.08 1.95
N VAL A 64 -2.17 -6.32 2.15
CA VAL A 64 -2.61 -7.46 2.94
C VAL A 64 -2.12 -8.75 2.30
N GLU A 65 -2.23 -8.85 0.98
CA GLU A 65 -1.78 -10.03 0.29
C GLU A 65 -0.27 -10.19 0.35
N ARG A 66 0.46 -9.10 0.18
CA ARG A 66 1.92 -9.16 0.23
C ARG A 66 2.40 -9.59 1.60
N ARG A 67 1.79 -9.03 2.63
CA ARG A 67 2.17 -9.38 4.00
C ARG A 67 1.86 -10.83 4.30
N ALA A 68 0.70 -11.30 3.89
CA ALA A 68 0.33 -12.69 4.11
C ALA A 68 1.29 -13.62 3.39
N TYR A 69 1.70 -13.24 2.19
CA TYR A 69 2.61 -14.07 1.43
C TYR A 69 3.97 -14.23 2.12
N VAL A 70 4.56 -13.12 2.56
CA VAL A 70 5.88 -13.23 3.19
C VAL A 70 5.81 -13.93 4.53
N LEU A 71 4.72 -13.76 5.27
CA LEU A 71 4.58 -14.47 6.53
C LEU A 71 4.39 -15.96 6.30
N SER A 72 3.67 -16.31 5.25
CA SER A 72 3.49 -17.71 4.89
C SER A 72 4.83 -18.35 4.53
N LYS A 73 5.64 -17.63 3.77
CA LYS A 73 6.94 -18.17 3.41
C LYS A 73 7.85 -18.31 4.61
N ALA A 74 7.79 -17.35 5.53
CA ALA A 74 8.61 -17.43 6.71
C ALA A 74 8.24 -18.65 7.54
N THR A 75 6.95 -18.94 7.63
CA THR A 75 6.49 -20.11 8.34
C THR A 75 6.94 -21.39 7.65
N ASP A 76 6.83 -21.40 6.33
CA ASP A 76 7.22 -22.58 5.58
C ASP A 76 8.71 -22.86 5.65
N ALA A 77 9.50 -21.83 5.83
CA ALA A 77 10.94 -21.98 5.89
C ALA A 77 11.36 -22.79 7.11
N ASN A 78 10.52 -22.90 8.08
CA ASN A 78 10.82 -23.70 9.25
C ASN A 78 10.43 -25.14 9.02
#